data_55c58de9813a6df3d8017375545f46a2
#
_entry.id   55c58de9813a6df3d8017375545f46a2
#
_cell.length_a   1.000
_cell.length_b   1.000
_cell.length_c   1.000
_cell.angle_alpha   90.00
_cell.angle_beta   90.00
_cell.angle_gamma   90.00
#
_symmetry.space_group_name_H-M   'P 1'
#
loop_
_entity.id
_entity.type
_entity.pdbx_description
1 polymer ?
#
loop_
_entity_poly.entity_id
_entity_poly.type
_entity_poly.pdbx_seq_one_letter_code
_entity_poly.pdbx_strand_id
1 'polypeptide(L)'
;MQIFDTHTHLNVEEFAGKEQEELDLAKEMGVVAHNIVGFDKPTIERAMELADQHPELYLTLGWHPTEAGDYTPEVEAYLLEQLKHPKVVALGEIGMDYHWMTAPKDVQEKVFRRQIQLSKDLDLPFVVHTRDALEDTYAIIKSEGVGPRGGIMHSFSGSLEEAKRFMDLGMMISFSGVVTFKKATDVQEAAAGLPLDKILVETDAPYLAPVPKRGRENKTAYTRYVVDFIAELRGLTTEEVAQATYDNARKVFGLD
;
A
#
# COMPACT_ATOMS: atom_id res chain seq x y z
N MET A 1 19.18 7.33 8.99
CA MET A 1 18.36 6.66 7.96
C MET A 1 16.91 6.80 8.33
N GLN A 2 16.04 7.11 7.38
CA GLN A 2 14.59 7.20 7.55
C GLN A 2 13.92 6.29 6.52
N ILE A 3 12.98 5.46 6.96
CA ILE A 3 12.19 4.56 6.14
C ILE A 3 10.72 4.89 6.37
N PHE A 4 9.92 4.85 5.31
CA PHE A 4 8.47 4.96 5.36
C PHE A 4 7.87 3.60 4.98
N ASP A 5 7.13 2.97 5.90
CA ASP A 5 6.28 1.82 5.58
C ASP A 5 5.00 2.33 4.91
N THR A 6 4.92 2.21 3.59
CA THR A 6 3.82 2.82 2.83
C THR A 6 2.50 2.02 2.87
N HIS A 7 2.49 0.84 3.48
CA HIS A 7 1.28 0.02 3.63
C HIS A 7 1.43 -1.00 4.77
N THR A 8 0.67 -0.80 5.85
CA THR A 8 0.61 -1.71 6.99
C THR A 8 -0.79 -1.72 7.61
N HIS A 9 -1.16 -2.83 8.26
CA HIS A 9 -2.44 -2.98 8.96
C HIS A 9 -2.23 -3.02 10.48
N LEU A 10 -1.56 -2.02 11.04
CA LEU A 10 -1.36 -1.90 12.49
C LEU A 10 -2.68 -1.79 13.29
N ASN A 11 -3.77 -1.53 12.59
CA ASN A 11 -5.15 -1.37 13.08
C ASN A 11 -5.97 -2.67 13.12
N VAL A 12 -5.37 -3.85 12.89
CA VAL A 12 -6.06 -5.13 12.98
C VAL A 12 -5.87 -5.80 14.35
N GLU A 13 -6.67 -6.84 14.63
CA GLU A 13 -6.73 -7.49 15.94
C GLU A 13 -5.37 -8.10 16.39
N GLU A 14 -4.55 -8.55 15.45
CA GLU A 14 -3.23 -9.13 15.72
C GLU A 14 -2.30 -8.17 16.49
N PHE A 15 -2.46 -6.87 16.28
CA PHE A 15 -1.66 -5.83 16.93
C PHE A 15 -2.37 -5.16 18.12
N ALA A 16 -3.61 -5.54 18.43
CA ALA A 16 -4.38 -4.89 19.49
C ALA A 16 -3.65 -4.89 20.83
N GLY A 17 -3.39 -3.70 21.37
CA GLY A 17 -2.66 -3.47 22.61
C GLY A 17 -1.13 -3.59 22.52
N LYS A 18 -0.58 -3.78 21.31
CA LYS A 18 0.87 -3.85 21.06
C LYS A 18 1.36 -2.72 20.14
N GLU A 19 0.48 -1.84 19.72
CA GLU A 19 0.77 -0.85 18.68
C GLU A 19 1.98 0.03 19.03
N GLN A 20 2.09 0.46 20.29
CA GLN A 20 3.23 1.23 20.75
C GLN A 20 4.55 0.42 20.70
N GLU A 21 4.52 -0.86 21.09
CA GLU A 21 5.71 -1.74 21.02
C GLU A 21 6.15 -1.94 19.56
N GLU A 22 5.20 -2.07 18.63
CA GLU A 22 5.49 -2.20 17.21
C GLU A 22 6.12 -0.92 16.63
N LEU A 23 5.60 0.26 17.01
CA LEU A 23 6.14 1.55 16.59
C LEU A 23 7.53 1.83 17.21
N ASP A 24 7.74 1.46 18.47
CA ASP A 24 9.05 1.60 19.12
C ASP A 24 10.11 0.72 18.43
N LEU A 25 9.77 -0.54 18.14
CA LEU A 25 10.63 -1.43 17.37
C LEU A 25 10.91 -0.91 15.96
N ALA A 26 9.88 -0.37 15.29
CA ALA A 26 10.02 0.22 13.96
C ALA A 26 11.02 1.38 13.98
N LYS A 27 10.90 2.27 14.95
CA LYS A 27 11.80 3.41 15.14
C LYS A 27 13.25 2.97 15.39
N GLU A 28 13.47 1.93 16.19
CA GLU A 28 14.80 1.35 16.41
C GLU A 28 15.43 0.84 15.12
N MET A 29 14.61 0.31 14.19
CA MET A 29 15.05 -0.18 12.88
C MET A 29 15.10 0.91 11.80
N GLY A 30 14.80 2.16 12.15
CA GLY A 30 14.84 3.33 11.25
C GLY A 30 13.56 3.56 10.44
N VAL A 31 12.47 2.82 10.73
CA VAL A 31 11.15 3.05 10.15
C VAL A 31 10.44 4.09 11.00
N VAL A 32 10.25 5.29 10.44
CA VAL A 32 9.86 6.49 11.20
C VAL A 32 8.51 7.09 10.76
N ALA A 33 7.92 6.54 9.72
CA ALA A 33 6.62 6.94 9.20
C ALA A 33 5.88 5.70 8.68
N HIS A 34 4.56 5.66 8.88
CA HIS A 34 3.74 4.49 8.55
C HIS A 34 2.41 4.94 7.97
N ASN A 35 2.01 4.31 6.88
CA ASN A 35 0.68 4.50 6.31
C ASN A 35 -0.19 3.30 6.68
N ILE A 36 -1.12 3.49 7.62
CA ILE A 36 -2.06 2.45 8.06
C ILE A 36 -3.31 2.45 7.20
N VAL A 37 -3.77 1.25 6.87
CA VAL A 37 -4.81 1.05 5.87
C VAL A 37 -6.12 0.60 6.52
N GLY A 38 -7.17 1.41 6.36
CA GLY A 38 -8.54 1.06 6.69
C GLY A 38 -9.30 0.64 5.44
N PHE A 39 -9.80 -0.60 5.41
CA PHE A 39 -10.35 -1.24 4.22
C PHE A 39 -11.83 -1.68 4.38
N ASP A 40 -12.36 -1.55 5.58
CA ASP A 40 -13.75 -1.72 5.99
C ASP A 40 -14.06 -0.78 7.16
N LYS A 41 -15.32 -0.76 7.62
CA LYS A 41 -15.71 0.16 8.67
C LYS A 41 -14.93 -0.03 9.98
N PRO A 42 -14.79 -1.23 10.56
CA PRO A 42 -14.04 -1.44 11.80
C PRO A 42 -12.58 -1.03 11.69
N THR A 43 -11.90 -1.39 10.61
CA THR A 43 -10.48 -1.08 10.41
C THR A 43 -10.25 0.41 10.13
N ILE A 44 -11.18 1.09 9.46
CA ILE A 44 -11.16 2.56 9.28
C ILE A 44 -11.25 3.26 10.62
N GLU A 45 -12.27 2.91 11.45
CA GLU A 45 -12.45 3.52 12.76
C GLU A 45 -11.21 3.34 13.65
N ARG A 46 -10.65 2.12 13.67
CA ARG A 46 -9.44 1.85 14.46
C ARG A 46 -8.20 2.58 13.90
N ALA A 47 -8.04 2.66 12.59
CA ALA A 47 -6.93 3.38 11.97
C ALA A 47 -6.95 4.88 12.36
N MET A 48 -8.11 5.50 12.36
CA MET A 48 -8.27 6.91 12.74
C MET A 48 -7.94 7.13 14.22
N GLU A 49 -8.42 6.26 15.12
CA GLU A 49 -8.07 6.33 16.54
C GLU A 49 -6.55 6.27 16.78
N LEU A 50 -5.86 5.37 16.08
CA LEU A 50 -4.41 5.24 16.18
C LEU A 50 -3.69 6.46 15.61
N ALA A 51 -4.14 6.96 14.46
CA ALA A 51 -3.54 8.12 13.83
C ALA A 51 -3.67 9.39 14.71
N ASP A 52 -4.75 9.54 15.47
CA ASP A 52 -4.91 10.65 16.42
C ASP A 52 -3.91 10.59 17.57
N GLN A 53 -3.50 9.39 17.97
CA GLN A 53 -2.59 9.17 19.09
C GLN A 53 -1.10 9.20 18.70
N HIS A 54 -0.77 8.87 17.43
CA HIS A 54 0.59 8.70 16.94
C HIS A 54 0.87 9.64 15.76
N PRO A 55 1.75 10.64 15.91
CA PRO A 55 2.03 11.64 14.89
C PRO A 55 2.70 11.05 13.63
N GLU A 56 3.40 9.92 13.75
CA GLU A 56 4.08 9.20 12.67
C GLU A 56 3.15 8.37 11.78
N LEU A 57 1.87 8.24 12.15
CA LEU A 57 0.88 7.50 11.37
C LEU A 57 0.13 8.41 10.40
N TYR A 58 -0.01 7.93 9.18
CA TYR A 58 -0.83 8.47 8.10
C TYR A 58 -1.90 7.45 7.72
N LEU A 59 -2.90 7.85 6.95
CA LEU A 59 -4.08 7.04 6.64
C LEU A 59 -4.28 6.85 5.15
N THR A 60 -4.48 5.62 4.73
CA THR A 60 -5.15 5.26 3.49
C THR A 60 -6.49 4.63 3.84
N LEU A 61 -7.59 5.23 3.37
CA LEU A 61 -8.94 4.75 3.67
C LEU A 61 -9.70 4.46 2.37
N GLY A 62 -10.33 3.28 2.31
CA GLY A 62 -11.08 2.84 1.15
C GLY A 62 -11.96 1.63 1.47
N TRP A 63 -12.49 1.02 0.41
CA TRP A 63 -13.34 -0.16 0.52
C TRP A 63 -12.77 -1.28 -0.35
N HIS A 64 -12.25 -2.31 0.33
CA HIS A 64 -11.50 -3.40 -0.30
C HIS A 64 -12.39 -4.23 -1.25
N PRO A 65 -11.84 -4.82 -2.32
CA PRO A 65 -12.62 -5.66 -3.24
C PRO A 65 -13.34 -6.84 -2.57
N THR A 66 -12.79 -7.38 -1.49
CA THR A 66 -13.48 -8.44 -0.70
C THR A 66 -14.75 -7.95 -0.01
N GLU A 67 -14.86 -6.65 0.26
CA GLU A 67 -16.01 -5.99 0.90
C GLU A 67 -16.93 -5.30 -0.12
N ALA A 68 -16.64 -5.43 -1.42
CA ALA A 68 -17.38 -4.73 -2.49
C ALA A 68 -18.88 -5.04 -2.51
N GLY A 69 -19.29 -6.23 -2.01
CA GLY A 69 -20.70 -6.61 -1.90
C GLY A 69 -21.53 -5.71 -0.98
N ASP A 70 -20.88 -5.10 0.00
CA ASP A 70 -21.51 -4.23 1.00
C ASP A 70 -21.38 -2.74 0.68
N TYR A 71 -20.79 -2.38 -0.47
CA TYR A 71 -20.61 -0.99 -0.88
C TYR A 71 -21.93 -0.36 -1.34
N THR A 72 -22.62 0.28 -0.41
CA THR A 72 -23.91 0.99 -0.63
C THR A 72 -23.70 2.51 -0.67
N PRO A 73 -24.71 3.30 -1.07
CA PRO A 73 -24.63 4.77 -0.97
C PRO A 73 -24.36 5.27 0.44
N GLU A 74 -24.85 4.57 1.48
CA GLU A 74 -24.60 4.90 2.88
C GLU A 74 -23.14 4.64 3.26
N VAL A 75 -22.55 3.55 2.77
CA VAL A 75 -21.13 3.25 2.95
C VAL A 75 -20.26 4.28 2.23
N GLU A 76 -20.63 4.68 1.00
CA GLU A 76 -19.91 5.73 0.29
C GLU A 76 -19.98 7.07 1.04
N ALA A 77 -21.15 7.44 1.56
CA ALA A 77 -21.30 8.66 2.35
C ALA A 77 -20.47 8.62 3.64
N TYR A 78 -20.44 7.46 4.31
CA TYR A 78 -19.57 7.23 5.47
C TYR A 78 -18.10 7.41 5.08
N LEU A 79 -17.63 6.72 4.04
CA LEU A 79 -16.25 6.79 3.58
C LEU A 79 -15.82 8.23 3.23
N LEU A 80 -16.68 8.97 2.51
CA LEU A 80 -16.43 10.36 2.15
C LEU A 80 -16.27 11.27 3.38
N GLU A 81 -16.98 10.99 4.47
CA GLU A 81 -16.80 11.74 5.72
C GLU A 81 -15.45 11.42 6.37
N GLN A 82 -15.07 10.14 6.41
CA GLN A 82 -13.78 9.72 7.00
C GLN A 82 -12.58 10.24 6.19
N LEU A 83 -12.70 10.31 4.86
CA LEU A 83 -11.65 10.85 3.98
C LEU A 83 -11.32 12.34 4.20
N LYS A 84 -12.11 13.05 5.00
CA LYS A 84 -11.80 14.44 5.43
C LYS A 84 -10.80 14.52 6.58
N HIS A 85 -10.45 13.38 7.19
CA HIS A 85 -9.49 13.37 8.30
C HIS A 85 -8.12 13.93 7.84
N PRO A 86 -7.49 14.84 8.60
CA PRO A 86 -6.30 15.59 8.16
C PRO A 86 -5.06 14.72 7.90
N LYS A 87 -5.04 13.51 8.43
CA LYS A 87 -3.96 12.54 8.19
C LYS A 87 -4.23 11.57 7.04
N VAL A 88 -5.35 11.68 6.34
CA VAL A 88 -5.61 10.90 5.13
C VAL A 88 -4.73 11.41 4.01
N VAL A 89 -3.93 10.50 3.45
CA VAL A 89 -2.96 10.78 2.39
C VAL A 89 -3.27 10.06 1.08
N ALA A 90 -4.17 9.06 1.10
CA ALA A 90 -4.59 8.32 -0.08
C ALA A 90 -5.99 7.72 0.10
N LEU A 91 -6.67 7.43 -1.02
CA LEU A 91 -7.87 6.62 -1.07
C LEU A 91 -7.48 5.18 -1.41
N GLY A 92 -7.84 4.23 -0.58
CA GLY A 92 -7.52 2.81 -0.73
C GLY A 92 -7.70 2.06 0.60
N GLU A 93 -7.60 0.81 0.57
CA GLU A 93 -7.18 -0.11 -0.46
C GLU A 93 -8.36 -0.45 -1.38
N ILE A 94 -8.21 -0.28 -2.69
CA ILE A 94 -9.25 -0.51 -3.69
C ILE A 94 -8.70 -1.42 -4.79
N GLY A 95 -9.55 -2.09 -5.56
CA GLY A 95 -9.04 -2.92 -6.66
C GLY A 95 -9.86 -4.15 -6.95
N MET A 96 -9.14 -5.23 -7.31
CA MET A 96 -9.74 -6.50 -7.73
C MET A 96 -9.06 -7.68 -7.04
N ASP A 97 -9.86 -8.62 -6.51
CA ASP A 97 -9.38 -9.86 -5.90
C ASP A 97 -10.16 -11.05 -6.46
N TYR A 98 -9.47 -11.89 -7.24
CA TYR A 98 -10.07 -13.09 -7.81
C TYR A 98 -9.70 -14.36 -7.04
N HIS A 99 -8.95 -14.22 -5.96
CA HIS A 99 -8.60 -15.32 -5.07
C HIS A 99 -9.73 -15.62 -4.07
N TRP A 100 -10.17 -14.60 -3.34
CA TRP A 100 -11.18 -14.77 -2.30
C TRP A 100 -12.61 -14.76 -2.84
N MET A 101 -12.87 -14.01 -3.90
CA MET A 101 -14.16 -13.95 -4.61
C MET A 101 -15.39 -13.81 -3.69
N THR A 102 -15.26 -13.02 -2.62
CA THR A 102 -16.37 -12.70 -1.69
C THR A 102 -17.46 -11.85 -2.33
N ALA A 103 -17.09 -11.10 -3.37
CA ALA A 103 -18.01 -10.39 -4.24
C ALA A 103 -17.78 -10.77 -5.71
N PRO A 104 -18.83 -10.79 -6.57
CA PRO A 104 -18.71 -11.04 -8.00
C PRO A 104 -17.79 -10.03 -8.68
N LYS A 105 -17.12 -10.43 -9.78
CA LYS A 105 -16.16 -9.60 -10.51
C LYS A 105 -16.75 -8.26 -10.98
N ASP A 106 -17.95 -8.26 -11.50
CA ASP A 106 -18.66 -7.07 -11.97
C ASP A 106 -18.99 -6.10 -10.83
N VAL A 107 -19.26 -6.62 -9.64
CA VAL A 107 -19.47 -5.81 -8.42
C VAL A 107 -18.15 -5.19 -7.98
N GLN A 108 -17.07 -5.98 -7.90
CA GLN A 108 -15.74 -5.48 -7.58
C GLN A 108 -15.31 -4.38 -8.58
N GLU A 109 -15.46 -4.62 -9.90
CA GLU A 109 -15.14 -3.66 -10.95
C GLU A 109 -15.91 -2.35 -10.78
N LYS A 110 -17.22 -2.42 -10.54
CA LYS A 110 -18.05 -1.24 -10.34
C LYS A 110 -17.59 -0.39 -9.15
N VAL A 111 -17.29 -1.04 -8.02
CA VAL A 111 -16.82 -0.37 -6.81
C VAL A 111 -15.42 0.20 -7.01
N PHE A 112 -14.53 -0.52 -7.67
CA PHE A 112 -13.19 -0.06 -8.00
C PHE A 112 -13.22 1.21 -8.88
N ARG A 113 -13.97 1.17 -9.98
CA ARG A 113 -14.15 2.34 -10.87
C ARG A 113 -14.69 3.54 -10.10
N ARG A 114 -15.71 3.34 -9.26
CA ARG A 114 -16.29 4.41 -8.45
C ARG A 114 -15.26 5.05 -7.52
N GLN A 115 -14.46 4.26 -6.84
CA GLN A 115 -13.45 4.77 -5.91
C GLN A 115 -12.28 5.45 -6.63
N ILE A 116 -11.90 5.03 -7.84
CA ILE A 116 -10.95 5.78 -8.68
C ILE A 116 -11.51 7.17 -9.01
N GLN A 117 -12.81 7.30 -9.33
CA GLN A 117 -13.42 8.61 -9.56
C GLN A 117 -13.38 9.47 -8.30
N LEU A 118 -13.74 8.90 -7.15
CA LEU A 118 -13.67 9.61 -5.85
C LEU A 118 -12.26 10.10 -5.54
N SER A 119 -11.22 9.32 -5.80
CA SER A 119 -9.84 9.77 -5.56
C SER A 119 -9.49 11.00 -6.39
N LYS A 120 -9.95 11.05 -7.65
CA LYS A 120 -9.76 12.22 -8.53
C LYS A 120 -10.54 13.44 -8.06
N ASP A 121 -11.80 13.25 -7.65
CA ASP A 121 -12.67 14.32 -7.14
C ASP A 121 -12.11 14.94 -5.85
N LEU A 122 -11.41 14.14 -5.03
CA LEU A 122 -10.81 14.56 -3.77
C LEU A 122 -9.34 14.98 -3.86
N ASP A 123 -8.75 14.96 -5.07
CA ASP A 123 -7.32 15.21 -5.29
C ASP A 123 -6.40 14.34 -4.41
N LEU A 124 -6.73 13.06 -4.25
CA LEU A 124 -5.96 12.06 -3.53
C LEU A 124 -5.33 11.04 -4.49
N PRO A 125 -4.12 10.54 -4.24
CA PRO A 125 -3.65 9.33 -4.90
C PRO A 125 -4.50 8.14 -4.45
N PHE A 126 -4.53 7.06 -5.26
CA PHE A 126 -5.22 5.84 -4.85
C PHE A 126 -4.28 4.65 -4.71
N VAL A 127 -4.56 3.76 -3.76
CA VAL A 127 -3.76 2.56 -3.45
C VAL A 127 -4.52 1.33 -3.92
N VAL A 128 -3.87 0.52 -4.77
CA VAL A 128 -4.50 -0.59 -5.50
C VAL A 128 -4.05 -1.94 -4.97
N HIS A 129 -5.02 -2.73 -4.57
CA HIS A 129 -4.92 -4.17 -4.39
C HIS A 129 -5.20 -4.90 -5.71
N THR A 130 -4.39 -5.88 -6.03
CA THR A 130 -4.67 -6.81 -7.13
C THR A 130 -4.19 -8.21 -6.79
N ARG A 131 -5.09 -9.19 -6.86
CA ARG A 131 -4.76 -10.60 -6.64
C ARG A 131 -5.44 -11.48 -7.67
N ASP A 132 -4.64 -12.19 -8.46
CA ASP A 132 -5.09 -13.02 -9.59
C ASP A 132 -5.93 -12.23 -10.63
N ALA A 133 -5.76 -10.88 -10.70
CA ALA A 133 -6.60 -9.95 -11.45
C ALA A 133 -5.80 -8.85 -12.19
N LEU A 134 -4.50 -9.03 -12.41
CA LEU A 134 -3.58 -7.96 -12.84
C LEU A 134 -4.00 -7.31 -14.17
N GLU A 135 -4.39 -8.10 -15.18
CA GLU A 135 -4.79 -7.57 -16.49
C GLU A 135 -6.10 -6.79 -16.43
N ASP A 136 -7.10 -7.28 -15.70
CA ASP A 136 -8.36 -6.55 -15.53
C ASP A 136 -8.14 -5.27 -14.73
N THR A 137 -7.31 -5.31 -13.68
CA THR A 137 -6.89 -4.12 -12.91
C THR A 137 -6.21 -3.09 -13.82
N TYR A 138 -5.28 -3.51 -14.68
CA TYR A 138 -4.64 -2.63 -15.64
C TYR A 138 -5.65 -2.00 -16.63
N ALA A 139 -6.54 -2.82 -17.19
CA ALA A 139 -7.56 -2.33 -18.13
C ALA A 139 -8.50 -1.30 -17.51
N ILE A 140 -8.90 -1.51 -16.24
CA ILE A 140 -9.75 -0.60 -15.49
C ILE A 140 -9.01 0.73 -15.24
N ILE A 141 -7.79 0.70 -14.68
CA ILE A 141 -7.01 1.91 -14.41
C ILE A 141 -6.76 2.69 -15.70
N LYS A 142 -6.40 1.99 -16.79
CA LYS A 142 -6.19 2.61 -18.09
C LYS A 142 -7.44 3.30 -18.64
N SER A 143 -8.61 2.68 -18.47
CA SER A 143 -9.88 3.23 -18.97
C SER A 143 -10.39 4.41 -18.12
N GLU A 144 -10.23 4.34 -16.79
CA GLU A 144 -10.62 5.42 -15.88
C GLU A 144 -9.63 6.60 -15.91
N GLY A 145 -8.37 6.31 -16.20
CA GLY A 145 -7.27 7.26 -16.07
C GLY A 145 -6.85 7.47 -14.61
N VAL A 146 -5.61 7.86 -14.45
CA VAL A 146 -5.01 8.21 -13.16
C VAL A 146 -5.08 9.73 -13.00
N GLY A 147 -5.52 10.21 -11.84
CA GLY A 147 -5.55 11.63 -11.52
C GLY A 147 -4.16 12.25 -11.38
N PRO A 148 -4.06 13.59 -11.21
CA PRO A 148 -2.78 14.29 -11.12
C PRO A 148 -1.92 13.85 -9.92
N ARG A 149 -2.55 13.30 -8.88
CA ARG A 149 -1.87 12.77 -7.70
C ARG A 149 -1.25 11.39 -7.90
N GLY A 150 -1.57 10.73 -9.04
CA GLY A 150 -1.07 9.39 -9.32
C GLY A 150 -1.78 8.30 -8.53
N GLY A 151 -1.11 7.17 -8.38
CA GLY A 151 -1.58 6.03 -7.59
C GLY A 151 -0.43 5.09 -7.25
N ILE A 152 -0.73 4.06 -6.48
CA ILE A 152 0.24 3.09 -5.99
C ILE A 152 -0.27 1.68 -6.25
N MET A 153 0.52 0.85 -6.92
CA MET A 153 0.31 -0.59 -6.95
C MET A 153 0.92 -1.17 -5.68
N HIS A 154 0.09 -1.46 -4.69
CA HIS A 154 0.49 -2.06 -3.42
C HIS A 154 0.94 -3.52 -3.61
N SER A 155 1.94 -3.94 -2.84
CA SER A 155 2.46 -5.32 -2.79
C SER A 155 2.60 -5.97 -4.19
N PHE A 156 3.22 -5.22 -5.11
CA PHE A 156 3.29 -5.61 -6.51
C PHE A 156 3.98 -6.97 -6.68
N SER A 157 3.32 -7.88 -7.40
CA SER A 157 3.76 -9.27 -7.58
C SER A 157 3.93 -9.69 -9.05
N GLY A 158 3.84 -8.74 -9.98
CA GLY A 158 4.03 -8.99 -11.41
C GLY A 158 5.47 -8.88 -11.88
N SER A 159 5.67 -8.99 -13.19
CA SER A 159 6.94 -8.87 -13.89
C SER A 159 7.37 -7.40 -14.07
N LEU A 160 8.63 -7.20 -14.47
CA LEU A 160 9.17 -5.88 -14.83
C LEU A 160 8.36 -5.21 -15.96
N GLU A 161 7.95 -5.98 -16.97
CA GLU A 161 7.15 -5.46 -18.10
C GLU A 161 5.77 -4.99 -17.64
N GLU A 162 5.11 -5.77 -16.78
CA GLU A 162 3.82 -5.38 -16.19
C GLU A 162 3.98 -4.15 -15.31
N ALA A 163 5.02 -4.09 -14.48
CA ALA A 163 5.32 -2.92 -13.65
C ALA A 163 5.49 -1.64 -14.48
N LYS A 164 6.23 -1.71 -15.60
CA LYS A 164 6.40 -0.57 -16.53
C LYS A 164 5.07 -0.11 -17.11
N ARG A 165 4.17 -1.03 -17.47
CA ARG A 165 2.82 -0.69 -17.98
C ARG A 165 2.04 0.15 -16.97
N PHE A 166 2.06 -0.23 -15.68
CA PHE A 166 1.41 0.57 -14.63
C PHE A 166 2.13 1.90 -14.40
N MET A 167 3.45 1.92 -14.41
CA MET A 167 4.25 3.14 -14.29
C MET A 167 3.93 4.14 -15.41
N ASP A 168 3.74 3.67 -16.66
CA ASP A 168 3.37 4.49 -17.82
C ASP A 168 1.97 5.11 -17.67
N LEU A 169 1.08 4.52 -16.85
CA LEU A 169 -0.19 5.12 -16.47
C LEU A 169 -0.07 6.17 -15.35
N GLY A 170 1.10 6.33 -14.74
CA GLY A 170 1.33 7.25 -13.62
C GLY A 170 1.29 6.61 -12.24
N MET A 171 1.39 5.27 -12.16
CA MET A 171 1.43 4.54 -10.88
C MET A 171 2.85 4.44 -10.34
N MET A 172 2.98 4.50 -9.02
CA MET A 172 4.15 4.04 -8.27
C MET A 172 4.03 2.53 -8.01
N ILE A 173 5.18 1.86 -7.88
CA ILE A 173 5.22 0.41 -7.63
C ILE A 173 5.79 0.16 -6.24
N SER A 174 5.01 -0.45 -5.37
CA SER A 174 5.40 -0.74 -3.99
C SER A 174 5.77 -2.22 -3.81
N PHE A 175 6.87 -2.46 -3.12
CA PHE A 175 7.41 -3.79 -2.86
C PHE A 175 7.29 -4.13 -1.37
N SER A 176 6.62 -5.26 -1.09
CA SER A 176 6.48 -5.85 0.24
C SER A 176 7.54 -6.92 0.51
N GLY A 177 7.42 -7.62 1.64
CA GLY A 177 8.28 -8.74 1.99
C GLY A 177 8.41 -9.83 0.93
N VAL A 178 7.46 -9.90 -0.01
CA VAL A 178 7.48 -10.85 -1.15
C VAL A 178 8.76 -10.73 -1.98
N VAL A 179 9.31 -9.52 -2.16
CA VAL A 179 10.53 -9.31 -2.94
C VAL A 179 11.72 -10.12 -2.40
N THR A 180 11.72 -10.45 -1.11
CA THR A 180 12.78 -11.24 -0.45
C THR A 180 12.64 -12.75 -0.64
N PHE A 181 11.52 -13.23 -1.23
CA PHE A 181 11.23 -14.65 -1.33
C PHE A 181 12.03 -15.30 -2.46
N LYS A 182 12.66 -16.44 -2.17
CA LYS A 182 13.56 -17.14 -3.11
C LYS A 182 12.97 -17.40 -4.51
N LYS A 183 11.65 -17.57 -4.60
CA LYS A 183 10.95 -17.87 -5.86
C LYS A 183 10.31 -16.66 -6.53
N ALA A 184 10.43 -15.47 -5.95
CA ALA A 184 9.82 -14.24 -6.47
C ALA A 184 10.73 -13.55 -7.51
N THR A 185 11.24 -14.30 -8.48
CA THR A 185 12.23 -13.83 -9.47
C THR A 185 11.71 -12.63 -10.28
N ASP A 186 10.46 -12.68 -10.73
CA ASP A 186 9.85 -11.60 -11.52
C ASP A 186 9.74 -10.30 -10.71
N VAL A 187 9.34 -10.41 -9.44
CA VAL A 187 9.28 -9.27 -8.50
C VAL A 187 10.66 -8.69 -8.24
N GLN A 188 11.69 -9.54 -8.10
CA GLN A 188 13.08 -9.14 -7.94
C GLN A 188 13.61 -8.42 -9.17
N GLU A 189 13.31 -8.92 -10.37
CA GLU A 189 13.65 -8.26 -11.63
C GLU A 189 12.96 -6.90 -11.75
N ALA A 190 11.69 -6.79 -11.35
CA ALA A 190 10.98 -5.53 -11.31
C ALA A 190 11.62 -4.55 -10.31
N ALA A 191 11.91 -5.00 -9.09
CA ALA A 191 12.57 -4.17 -8.07
C ALA A 191 13.98 -3.72 -8.48
N ALA A 192 14.71 -4.53 -9.24
CA ALA A 192 16.03 -4.17 -9.77
C ALA A 192 15.97 -3.22 -10.97
N GLY A 193 14.99 -3.42 -11.87
CA GLY A 193 14.97 -2.79 -13.20
C GLY A 193 14.16 -1.49 -13.29
N LEU A 194 13.26 -1.22 -12.34
CA LEU A 194 12.50 0.04 -12.35
C LEU A 194 13.36 1.24 -11.95
N PRO A 195 13.06 2.47 -12.43
CA PRO A 195 13.66 3.69 -11.90
C PRO A 195 13.47 3.81 -10.38
N LEU A 196 14.54 4.19 -9.67
CA LEU A 196 14.50 4.26 -8.20
C LEU A 196 13.49 5.28 -7.67
N ASP A 197 13.22 6.34 -8.44
CA ASP A 197 12.22 7.37 -8.14
C ASP A 197 10.76 6.94 -8.40
N LYS A 198 10.55 5.68 -8.79
CA LYS A 198 9.23 5.08 -9.07
C LYS A 198 8.86 3.92 -8.16
N ILE A 199 9.72 3.59 -7.20
CA ILE A 199 9.47 2.49 -6.28
C ILE A 199 9.17 2.98 -4.86
N LEU A 200 8.38 2.19 -4.15
CA LEU A 200 8.06 2.33 -2.73
C LEU A 200 8.38 1.02 -2.02
N VAL A 201 8.41 1.07 -0.69
CA VAL A 201 8.60 -0.09 0.17
C VAL A 201 7.53 -0.14 1.24
N GLU A 202 7.14 -1.34 1.61
CA GLU A 202 6.08 -1.58 2.58
C GLU A 202 6.25 -2.93 3.27
N THR A 203 5.40 -3.20 4.27
CA THR A 203 5.35 -4.52 4.91
C THR A 203 4.13 -5.33 4.54
N ASP A 204 2.96 -4.72 4.43
CA ASP A 204 1.66 -5.40 4.47
C ASP A 204 1.48 -6.20 5.78
N ALA A 205 2.07 -5.71 6.88
CA ALA A 205 1.99 -6.39 8.18
C ALA A 205 0.54 -6.44 8.69
N PRO A 206 0.10 -7.57 9.27
CA PRO A 206 0.85 -8.72 9.80
C PRO A 206 1.22 -9.80 8.77
N TYR A 207 0.91 -9.60 7.50
CA TYR A 207 1.11 -10.56 6.41
C TYR A 207 2.52 -10.45 5.78
N LEU A 208 2.88 -11.40 4.92
CA LEU A 208 4.01 -11.34 3.99
C LEU A 208 5.40 -11.10 4.64
N ALA A 209 5.66 -11.62 5.85
CA ALA A 209 6.93 -11.43 6.55
C ALA A 209 8.15 -11.71 5.65
N PRO A 210 9.10 -10.75 5.53
CA PRO A 210 10.28 -10.90 4.68
C PRO A 210 11.27 -11.94 5.24
N VAL A 211 12.21 -12.39 4.41
CA VAL A 211 13.40 -13.09 4.89
C VAL A 211 14.26 -12.08 5.68
N PRO A 212 14.79 -12.41 6.88
CA PRO A 212 14.86 -13.74 7.51
C PRO A 212 13.67 -14.07 8.44
N LYS A 213 12.59 -13.29 8.45
CA LYS A 213 11.46 -13.44 9.38
C LYS A 213 10.33 -14.31 8.83
N ARG A 214 10.50 -14.89 7.65
CA ARG A 214 9.48 -15.70 7.00
C ARG A 214 8.91 -16.81 7.90
N GLY A 215 7.57 -16.98 7.85
CA GLY A 215 6.85 -17.94 8.70
C GLY A 215 6.52 -17.42 10.09
N ARG A 216 6.80 -16.16 10.37
CA ARG A 216 6.39 -15.44 11.59
C ARG A 216 5.39 -14.35 11.22
N GLU A 217 4.68 -13.80 12.19
CA GLU A 217 3.92 -12.58 12.07
C GLU A 217 4.83 -11.44 11.58
N ASN A 218 4.40 -10.73 10.55
CA ASN A 218 5.13 -9.58 10.04
C ASN A 218 4.93 -8.37 10.95
N LYS A 219 5.86 -7.42 10.89
CA LYS A 219 5.88 -6.19 11.70
C LYS A 219 6.25 -5.01 10.81
N THR A 220 5.68 -3.84 11.07
CA THR A 220 6.05 -2.62 10.33
C THR A 220 7.57 -2.32 10.39
N ALA A 221 8.23 -2.68 11.48
CA ALA A 221 9.69 -2.63 11.60
C ALA A 221 10.44 -3.41 10.51
N TYR A 222 9.82 -4.43 9.92
CA TYR A 222 10.47 -5.31 8.95
C TYR A 222 10.52 -4.73 7.52
N THR A 223 9.95 -3.54 7.28
CA THR A 223 10.22 -2.73 6.08
C THR A 223 11.73 -2.56 5.88
N ARG A 224 12.49 -2.51 6.98
CA ARG A 224 13.95 -2.46 6.93
C ARG A 224 14.56 -3.59 6.12
N TYR A 225 14.08 -4.82 6.27
CA TYR A 225 14.60 -5.97 5.52
C TYR A 225 14.25 -5.89 4.02
N VAL A 226 13.12 -5.28 3.68
CA VAL A 226 12.73 -5.01 2.29
C VAL A 226 13.71 -4.02 1.66
N VAL A 227 14.02 -2.93 2.37
CA VAL A 227 15.00 -1.92 1.93
C VAL A 227 16.40 -2.53 1.76
N ASP A 228 16.87 -3.28 2.77
CA ASP A 228 18.18 -3.92 2.73
C ASP A 228 18.30 -4.87 1.53
N PHE A 229 17.26 -5.67 1.27
CA PHE A 229 17.24 -6.61 0.16
C PHE A 229 17.25 -5.90 -1.21
N ILE A 230 16.44 -4.85 -1.39
CA ILE A 230 16.42 -4.07 -2.63
C ILE A 230 17.77 -3.36 -2.84
N ALA A 231 18.40 -2.88 -1.78
CA ALA A 231 19.72 -2.26 -1.85
C ALA A 231 20.78 -3.28 -2.35
N GLU A 232 20.82 -4.49 -1.77
CA GLU A 232 21.70 -5.57 -2.22
C GLU A 232 21.43 -5.93 -3.68
N LEU A 233 20.16 -6.10 -4.05
CA LEU A 233 19.74 -6.47 -5.40
C LEU A 233 20.18 -5.45 -6.46
N ARG A 234 20.20 -4.16 -6.11
CA ARG A 234 20.56 -3.05 -6.99
C ARG A 234 22.04 -2.64 -6.90
N GLY A 235 22.81 -3.23 -5.98
CA GLY A 235 24.19 -2.82 -5.73
C GLY A 235 24.32 -1.40 -5.16
N LEU A 236 23.30 -0.96 -4.41
CA LEU A 236 23.24 0.33 -3.72
C LEU A 236 23.42 0.13 -2.21
N THR A 237 23.66 1.22 -1.49
CA THR A 237 23.63 1.19 -0.03
C THR A 237 22.18 1.18 0.49
N THR A 238 21.96 0.64 1.69
CA THR A 238 20.66 0.70 2.37
C THR A 238 20.17 2.14 2.51
N GLU A 239 21.08 3.06 2.83
CA GLU A 239 20.81 4.49 2.99
C GLU A 239 20.31 5.15 1.70
N GLU A 240 20.87 4.81 0.54
CA GLU A 240 20.42 5.33 -0.75
C GLU A 240 19.00 4.87 -1.08
N VAL A 241 18.70 3.59 -0.89
CA VAL A 241 17.36 3.06 -1.15
C VAL A 241 16.36 3.61 -0.13
N ALA A 242 16.71 3.64 1.15
CA ALA A 242 15.86 4.21 2.21
C ALA A 242 15.50 5.67 1.91
N GLN A 243 16.50 6.50 1.58
CA GLN A 243 16.26 7.91 1.28
C GLN A 243 15.38 8.08 0.04
N ALA A 244 15.67 7.37 -1.04
CA ALA A 244 14.91 7.49 -2.28
C ALA A 244 13.43 7.07 -2.07
N THR A 245 13.19 5.93 -1.41
CA THR A 245 11.82 5.44 -1.18
C THR A 245 11.07 6.28 -0.15
N TYR A 246 11.75 6.86 0.84
CA TYR A 246 11.17 7.80 1.79
C TYR A 246 10.72 9.09 1.09
N ASP A 247 11.57 9.68 0.23
CA ASP A 247 11.24 10.88 -0.52
C ASP A 247 10.11 10.62 -1.53
N ASN A 248 10.12 9.46 -2.19
CA ASN A 248 9.04 9.03 -3.07
C ASN A 248 7.70 8.92 -2.34
N ALA A 249 7.70 8.34 -1.13
CA ALA A 249 6.50 8.20 -0.29
C ALA A 249 5.95 9.58 0.09
N ARG A 250 6.81 10.48 0.57
CA ARG A 250 6.40 11.86 0.91
C ARG A 250 5.79 12.57 -0.30
N LYS A 251 6.42 12.44 -1.46
CA LYS A 251 5.95 13.07 -2.70
C LYS A 251 4.58 12.55 -3.14
N VAL A 252 4.38 11.23 -3.21
CA VAL A 252 3.11 10.65 -3.66
C VAL A 252 1.98 10.95 -2.67
N PHE A 253 2.28 10.97 -1.37
CA PHE A 253 1.31 11.29 -0.32
C PHE A 253 1.13 12.81 -0.07
N GLY A 254 1.92 13.67 -0.73
CA GLY A 254 1.80 15.12 -0.59
C GLY A 254 2.20 15.65 0.79
N LEU A 255 3.25 15.08 1.36
CA LEU A 255 3.77 15.40 2.70
C LEU A 255 4.97 16.35 2.68
N ASP A 256 5.14 17.12 1.62
CA ASP A 256 6.23 18.11 1.46
C ASP A 256 5.98 19.42 2.19
#